data_6b14ab12a96a51306f442e1e6ef91b1c
#
_entry.id   6b14ab12a96a51306f442e1e6ef91b1c
#
_cell.length_a   1.000
_cell.length_b   1.000
_cell.length_c   1.000
_cell.angle_alpha   90.00
_cell.angle_beta   90.00
_cell.angle_gamma   90.00
#
_symmetry.space_group_name_H-M   'P 1'
#
loop_
_entity.id
_entity.type
_entity.pdbx_description
1 polymer ?
#
loop_
_entity_poly.entity_id
_entity_poly.type
_entity_poly.pdbx_seq_one_letter_code
_entity_poly.pdbx_strand_id
1 'polypeptide(L)'
;FANQIGAAFEELGYEVTVCELSKEDDLDAKLARYIGQPYRLILDFNSLLPRMVLDDGTPYVDRLAGPFFDYILDHPLFHYQGLSSGVKNLHAIVLDEAQQKYVEKYYEKVASVHMLPLGATRAVYEGTKEPECRILFPGTYDRPDAVYQIVENAPEPLGSMMKDLIERRLADPT
;
A
#
# COMPACT_ATOMS: atom_id res chain seq x y z
N PHE A 1 8.79 -2.61 8.50
CA PHE A 1 8.53 -3.54 7.39
C PHE A 1 9.51 -3.30 6.23
N ALA A 2 9.60 -2.09 5.65
CA ALA A 2 10.52 -1.78 4.56
C ALA A 2 11.98 -2.12 4.93
N ASN A 3 12.46 -1.72 6.10
CA ASN A 3 13.80 -2.01 6.59
C ASN A 3 14.08 -3.52 6.73
N GLN A 4 13.06 -4.32 7.08
CA GLN A 4 13.19 -5.78 7.18
C GLN A 4 13.32 -6.44 5.80
N ILE A 5 12.57 -5.94 4.82
CA ILE A 5 12.71 -6.39 3.42
C ILE A 5 14.09 -5.97 2.89
N GLY A 6 14.53 -4.74 3.18
CA GLY A 6 15.87 -4.28 2.83
C GLY A 6 16.94 -5.20 3.38
N ALA A 7 16.90 -5.51 4.67
CA ALA A 7 17.85 -6.43 5.31
C ALA A 7 17.85 -7.83 4.65
N ALA A 8 16.69 -8.35 4.27
CA ALA A 8 16.62 -9.63 3.56
C ALA A 8 17.30 -9.58 2.18
N PHE A 9 17.21 -8.46 1.46
CA PHE A 9 17.94 -8.28 0.20
C PHE A 9 19.46 -8.15 0.44
N GLU A 10 19.88 -7.47 1.52
CA GLU A 10 21.29 -7.39 1.89
C GLU A 10 21.87 -8.77 2.23
N GLU A 11 21.14 -9.62 2.95
CA GLU A 11 21.51 -11.01 3.22
C GLU A 11 21.67 -11.84 1.93
N LEU A 12 20.93 -11.50 0.88
CA LEU A 12 21.06 -12.09 -0.45
C LEU A 12 22.22 -11.50 -1.28
N GLY A 13 22.97 -10.53 -0.73
CA GLY A 13 24.13 -9.92 -1.35
C GLY A 13 23.81 -8.73 -2.26
N TYR A 14 22.63 -8.14 -2.15
CA TYR A 14 22.30 -6.91 -2.87
C TYR A 14 22.64 -5.68 -2.05
N GLU A 15 23.08 -4.62 -2.73
CA GLU A 15 23.18 -3.28 -2.15
C GLU A 15 21.76 -2.67 -2.06
N VAL A 16 21.37 -2.21 -0.87
CA VAL A 16 20.04 -1.67 -0.62
C VAL A 16 20.10 -0.21 -0.22
N THR A 17 19.27 0.60 -0.82
CA THR A 17 19.05 1.99 -0.40
C THR A 17 17.60 2.15 0.05
N VAL A 18 17.40 2.48 1.32
CA VAL A 18 16.09 2.80 1.86
C VAL A 18 15.89 4.31 1.82
N CYS A 19 14.85 4.75 1.12
CA CYS A 19 14.43 6.16 1.06
C CYS A 19 13.19 6.36 1.93
N GLU A 20 13.38 6.88 3.13
CA GLU A 20 12.26 7.30 3.99
C GLU A 20 11.88 8.73 3.65
N LEU A 21 10.59 8.95 3.35
CA LEU A 21 10.04 10.27 3.05
C LEU A 21 9.27 10.77 4.28
N SER A 22 9.65 11.95 4.77
CA SER A 22 8.94 12.63 5.85
C SER A 22 8.31 13.95 5.35
N LYS A 23 7.37 14.50 6.12
CA LYS A 23 6.72 15.78 5.79
C LYS A 23 7.68 16.98 5.88
N GLU A 24 8.79 16.84 6.57
CA GLU A 24 9.80 17.88 6.79
C GLU A 24 10.90 17.85 5.73
N ASP A 25 10.91 16.81 4.87
CA ASP A 25 11.91 16.68 3.80
C ASP A 25 11.63 17.66 2.66
N ASP A 26 12.71 18.22 2.10
CA ASP A 26 12.68 18.73 0.73
C ASP A 26 12.62 17.50 -0.22
N LEU A 27 11.39 17.15 -0.59
CA LEU A 27 11.12 15.95 -1.39
C LEU A 27 11.81 16.01 -2.75
N ASP A 28 11.83 17.19 -3.38
CA ASP A 28 12.39 17.38 -4.71
C ASP A 28 13.90 17.12 -4.67
N ALA A 29 14.62 17.75 -3.75
CA ALA A 29 16.05 17.53 -3.58
C ALA A 29 16.38 16.08 -3.19
N LYS A 30 15.55 15.47 -2.34
CA LYS A 30 15.75 14.11 -1.87
C LYS A 30 15.54 13.07 -2.95
N LEU A 31 14.53 13.26 -3.80
CA LEU A 31 14.17 12.34 -4.85
C LEU A 31 15.00 12.55 -6.15
N ALA A 32 15.42 13.78 -6.43
CA ALA A 32 16.20 14.09 -7.64
C ALA A 32 17.46 13.24 -7.79
N ARG A 33 18.11 12.88 -6.68
CA ARG A 33 19.35 12.08 -6.69
C ARG A 33 19.18 10.65 -7.21
N TYR A 34 17.96 10.14 -7.26
CA TYR A 34 17.67 8.78 -7.72
C TYR A 34 17.32 8.72 -9.22
N ILE A 35 17.04 9.88 -9.83
CA ILE A 35 16.69 9.96 -11.25
C ILE A 35 17.88 9.49 -12.10
N GLY A 36 17.59 8.59 -13.04
CA GLY A 36 18.58 8.07 -14.00
C GLY A 36 19.59 7.09 -13.40
N GLN A 37 19.54 6.82 -12.10
CA GLN A 37 20.39 5.79 -11.49
C GLN A 37 19.84 4.39 -11.86
N PRO A 38 20.73 3.43 -12.22
CA PRO A 38 20.29 2.08 -12.55
C PRO A 38 20.00 1.29 -11.26
N TYR A 39 18.79 0.74 -11.20
CA TYR A 39 18.37 -0.13 -10.10
C TYR A 39 18.01 -1.52 -10.63
N ARG A 40 18.38 -2.55 -9.86
CA ARG A 40 17.95 -3.92 -10.10
C ARG A 40 16.48 -4.13 -9.82
N LEU A 41 15.97 -3.41 -8.82
CA LEU A 41 14.58 -3.41 -8.37
C LEU A 41 14.30 -2.08 -7.67
N ILE A 42 13.12 -1.53 -7.89
CA ILE A 42 12.58 -0.40 -7.13
C ILE A 42 11.28 -0.89 -6.50
N LEU A 43 11.18 -0.77 -5.17
CA LEU A 43 10.03 -1.22 -4.41
C LEU A 43 9.43 -0.05 -3.65
N ASP A 44 8.17 0.23 -3.90
CA ASP A 44 7.36 1.19 -3.17
C ASP A 44 6.31 0.46 -2.30
N PHE A 45 5.73 1.17 -1.36
CA PHE A 45 4.70 0.65 -0.48
C PHE A 45 3.48 1.57 -0.49
N ASN A 46 2.31 0.99 -0.72
CA ASN A 46 1.04 1.71 -0.67
C ASN A 46 0.98 2.92 -1.61
N SER A 47 1.54 2.79 -2.81
CA SER A 47 1.40 3.71 -3.94
C SER A 47 1.81 5.17 -3.61
N LEU A 48 2.92 5.36 -2.91
CA LEU A 48 3.41 6.71 -2.62
C LEU A 48 4.03 7.33 -3.87
N LEU A 49 5.02 6.66 -4.47
CA LEU A 49 5.76 7.16 -5.64
C LEU A 49 4.90 7.28 -6.91
N PRO A 50 3.97 6.35 -7.22
CA PRO A 50 3.13 6.46 -8.42
C PRO A 50 2.26 7.71 -8.48
N ARG A 51 2.00 8.37 -7.34
CA ARG A 51 1.24 9.62 -7.27
C ARG A 51 2.07 10.87 -7.50
N MET A 52 3.39 10.73 -7.55
CA MET A 52 4.30 11.87 -7.70
C MET A 52 4.49 12.20 -9.18
N VAL A 53 4.34 13.47 -9.50
CA VAL A 53 4.45 14.01 -10.85
C VAL A 53 5.48 15.13 -10.83
N LEU A 54 6.36 15.16 -11.81
CA LEU A 54 7.35 16.20 -11.99
C LEU A 54 6.70 17.45 -12.61
N ASP A 55 7.40 18.59 -12.60
CA ASP A 55 6.93 19.86 -13.13
C ASP A 55 6.52 19.78 -14.62
N ASP A 56 7.13 18.88 -15.38
CA ASP A 56 6.81 18.64 -16.79
C ASP A 56 5.60 17.70 -17.01
N GLY A 57 4.92 17.31 -15.93
CA GLY A 57 3.78 16.39 -15.97
C GLY A 57 4.16 14.91 -16.10
N THR A 58 5.44 14.56 -16.12
CA THR A 58 5.91 13.17 -16.20
C THR A 58 5.80 12.51 -14.82
N PRO A 59 5.26 11.27 -14.70
CA PRO A 59 5.34 10.53 -13.45
C PRO A 59 6.78 10.36 -12.98
N TYR A 60 7.05 10.62 -11.71
CA TYR A 60 8.40 10.51 -11.15
C TYR A 60 9.01 9.11 -11.38
N VAL A 61 8.21 8.07 -11.20
CA VAL A 61 8.63 6.68 -11.38
C VAL A 61 9.15 6.41 -12.80
N ASP A 62 8.61 7.06 -13.81
CA ASP A 62 9.05 6.92 -15.21
C ASP A 62 10.47 7.48 -15.47
N ARG A 63 11.02 8.22 -14.51
CA ARG A 63 12.41 8.73 -14.57
C ARG A 63 13.41 7.85 -13.81
N LEU A 64 12.93 6.85 -13.11
CA LEU A 64 13.79 5.87 -12.45
C LEU A 64 14.20 4.78 -13.45
N ALA A 65 15.45 4.33 -13.36
CA ALA A 65 15.98 3.32 -14.30
C ALA A 65 16.00 1.94 -13.64
N GLY A 66 14.87 1.24 -13.70
CA GLY A 66 14.73 -0.12 -13.16
C GLY A 66 13.28 -0.60 -13.15
N PRO A 67 13.05 -1.90 -12.94
CA PRO A 67 11.71 -2.45 -12.77
C PRO A 67 11.10 -1.92 -11.46
N PHE A 68 9.88 -1.40 -11.55
CA PHE A 68 9.17 -0.77 -10.45
C PHE A 68 8.03 -1.64 -9.97
N PHE A 69 8.02 -1.93 -8.68
CA PHE A 69 6.97 -2.70 -8.00
C PHE A 69 6.37 -1.88 -6.88
N ASP A 70 5.05 -1.87 -6.82
CA ASP A 70 4.27 -1.24 -5.74
C ASP A 70 3.64 -2.34 -4.88
N TYR A 71 4.07 -2.45 -3.63
CA TYR A 71 3.56 -3.44 -2.69
C TYR A 71 2.38 -2.86 -1.91
N ILE A 72 1.20 -3.28 -2.27
CA ILE A 72 -0.08 -2.83 -1.73
C ILE A 72 -0.39 -3.63 -0.47
N LEU A 73 -0.28 -3.00 0.68
CA LEU A 73 -0.49 -3.62 2.00
C LEU A 73 -1.93 -3.50 2.49
N ASP A 74 -2.66 -2.51 1.99
CA ASP A 74 -4.07 -2.29 2.28
C ASP A 74 -4.95 -2.73 1.10
N HIS A 75 -6.26 -2.56 1.20
CA HIS A 75 -7.15 -2.89 0.07
C HIS A 75 -6.86 -1.96 -1.13
N PRO A 76 -6.71 -2.49 -2.36
CA PRO A 76 -6.33 -1.72 -3.55
C PRO A 76 -7.21 -0.50 -3.86
N LEU A 77 -8.45 -0.49 -3.40
CA LEU A 77 -9.34 0.66 -3.53
C LEU A 77 -8.76 1.93 -2.89
N PHE A 78 -8.06 1.81 -1.76
CA PHE A 78 -7.43 2.95 -1.08
C PHE A 78 -6.24 3.53 -1.87
N HIS A 79 -5.72 2.75 -2.81
CA HIS A 79 -4.57 3.10 -3.65
C HIS A 79 -4.95 3.45 -5.09
N TYR A 80 -6.23 3.74 -5.32
CA TYR A 80 -6.80 4.08 -6.62
C TYR A 80 -5.97 5.12 -7.38
N GLN A 81 -5.53 6.20 -6.73
CA GLN A 81 -4.78 7.26 -7.38
C GLN A 81 -3.43 6.77 -7.93
N GLY A 82 -2.72 5.96 -7.17
CA GLY A 82 -1.44 5.40 -7.58
C GLY A 82 -1.60 4.32 -8.67
N LEU A 83 -2.53 3.39 -8.46
CA LEU A 83 -2.79 2.30 -9.42
C LEU A 83 -3.37 2.80 -10.76
N SER A 84 -4.01 3.99 -10.77
CA SER A 84 -4.53 4.64 -11.98
C SER A 84 -3.64 5.74 -12.53
N SER A 85 -2.47 5.98 -11.96
CA SER A 85 -1.59 7.12 -12.27
C SER A 85 -1.09 7.16 -13.72
N GLY A 86 -1.06 6.03 -14.42
CA GLY A 86 -0.53 5.93 -15.77
C GLY A 86 0.99 5.81 -15.83
N VAL A 87 1.64 5.49 -14.71
CA VAL A 87 3.05 5.08 -14.66
C VAL A 87 3.27 3.92 -15.62
N LYS A 88 4.31 4.01 -16.44
CA LYS A 88 4.68 2.94 -17.37
C LYS A 88 5.25 1.76 -16.60
N ASN A 89 4.85 0.54 -17.01
CA ASN A 89 5.36 -0.68 -16.40
C ASN A 89 5.20 -0.73 -14.86
N LEU A 90 4.09 -0.23 -14.34
CA LEU A 90 3.71 -0.40 -12.95
C LEU A 90 3.37 -1.87 -12.70
N HIS A 91 4.14 -2.52 -11.85
CA HIS A 91 3.87 -3.88 -11.35
C HIS A 91 3.32 -3.78 -9.93
N ALA A 92 2.20 -4.43 -9.65
CA ALA A 92 1.62 -4.45 -8.32
C ALA A 92 1.94 -5.78 -7.60
N ILE A 93 2.24 -5.69 -6.32
CA ILE A 93 2.31 -6.84 -5.42
C ILE A 93 1.17 -6.68 -4.42
N VAL A 94 0.38 -7.73 -4.24
CA VAL A 94 -0.80 -7.73 -3.36
C VAL A 94 -0.76 -8.91 -2.38
N LEU A 95 -1.58 -8.86 -1.33
CA LEU A 95 -1.49 -9.81 -0.23
C LEU A 95 -2.19 -11.15 -0.47
N ASP A 96 -3.25 -11.12 -1.27
CA ASP A 96 -4.10 -12.29 -1.49
C ASP A 96 -4.74 -12.33 -2.89
N GLU A 97 -5.39 -13.44 -3.19
CA GLU A 97 -6.04 -13.70 -4.47
C GLU A 97 -7.23 -12.77 -4.75
N ALA A 98 -7.95 -12.33 -3.70
CA ALA A 98 -9.09 -11.43 -3.87
C ALA A 98 -8.62 -10.05 -4.30
N GLN A 99 -7.55 -9.54 -3.69
CA GLN A 99 -6.91 -8.30 -4.09
C GLN A 99 -6.31 -8.40 -5.49
N GLN A 100 -5.70 -9.54 -5.85
CA GLN A 100 -5.16 -9.78 -7.19
C GLN A 100 -6.27 -9.66 -8.25
N LYS A 101 -7.36 -10.38 -8.08
CA LYS A 101 -8.53 -10.32 -8.97
C LYS A 101 -9.12 -8.92 -9.04
N TYR A 102 -9.11 -8.20 -7.92
CA TYR A 102 -9.59 -6.82 -7.87
C TYR A 102 -8.73 -5.90 -8.72
N VAL A 103 -7.40 -5.95 -8.58
CA VAL A 103 -6.48 -5.12 -9.37
C VAL A 103 -6.57 -5.47 -10.85
N GLU A 104 -6.53 -6.74 -11.22
CA GLU A 104 -6.64 -7.21 -12.62
C GLU A 104 -7.96 -6.77 -13.27
N LYS A 105 -9.05 -6.68 -12.50
CA LYS A 105 -10.36 -6.28 -13.00
C LYS A 105 -10.52 -4.77 -13.19
N TYR A 106 -9.96 -3.97 -12.29
CA TYR A 106 -10.28 -2.54 -12.20
C TYR A 106 -9.14 -1.61 -12.59
N TYR A 107 -7.91 -2.11 -12.73
CA TYR A 107 -6.73 -1.28 -13.04
C TYR A 107 -5.99 -1.79 -14.28
N GLU A 108 -6.58 -1.56 -15.45
CA GLU A 108 -6.08 -2.04 -16.75
C GLU A 108 -4.66 -1.57 -17.10
N LYS A 109 -4.18 -0.49 -16.47
CA LYS A 109 -2.85 0.09 -16.71
C LYS A 109 -1.74 -0.58 -15.90
N VAL A 110 -2.08 -1.42 -14.93
CA VAL A 110 -1.09 -2.20 -14.17
C VAL A 110 -0.54 -3.31 -15.06
N ALA A 111 0.77 -3.30 -15.29
CA ALA A 111 1.44 -4.17 -16.24
C ALA A 111 1.43 -5.66 -15.81
N SER A 112 1.52 -5.92 -14.50
CA SER A 112 1.34 -7.25 -13.92
C SER A 112 0.95 -7.15 -12.46
N VAL A 113 0.30 -8.20 -11.95
CA VAL A 113 -0.07 -8.33 -10.54
C VAL A 113 0.52 -9.62 -9.98
N HIS A 114 1.17 -9.51 -8.86
CA HIS A 114 1.81 -10.64 -8.18
C HIS A 114 1.25 -10.77 -6.76
N MET A 115 1.03 -12.00 -6.32
CA MET A 115 0.60 -12.26 -4.95
C MET A 115 1.82 -12.59 -4.09
N LEU A 116 2.01 -11.81 -3.02
CA LEU A 116 3.01 -12.06 -2.00
C LEU A 116 2.40 -11.76 -0.62
N PRO A 117 1.99 -12.77 0.13
CA PRO A 117 1.46 -12.58 1.47
C PRO A 117 2.48 -11.94 2.41
N LEU A 118 1.99 -11.20 3.40
CA LEU A 118 2.86 -10.66 4.44
C LEU A 118 3.56 -11.78 5.19
N GLY A 119 4.89 -11.69 5.24
CA GLY A 119 5.70 -12.49 6.15
C GLY A 119 5.81 -11.81 7.52
N ALA A 120 6.06 -12.61 8.55
CA ALA A 120 6.42 -12.12 9.86
C ALA A 120 7.86 -12.52 10.18
N THR A 121 8.61 -11.62 10.80
CA THR A 121 9.89 -11.99 11.38
C THR A 121 9.67 -12.94 12.56
N ARG A 122 10.54 -13.91 12.72
CA ARG A 122 10.49 -14.80 13.89
C ARG A 122 10.60 -13.96 15.16
N ALA A 123 9.58 -13.99 15.98
CA ALA A 123 9.64 -13.32 17.27
C ALA A 123 10.70 -14.01 18.14
N VAL A 124 11.66 -13.25 18.64
CA VAL A 124 12.58 -13.69 19.69
C VAL A 124 11.91 -13.30 21.00
N TYR A 125 11.32 -14.30 21.68
CA TYR A 125 10.75 -14.10 23.01
C TYR A 125 11.85 -14.33 24.05
N GLU A 126 12.31 -13.25 24.66
CA GLU A 126 13.32 -13.29 25.73
C GLU A 126 12.69 -13.23 27.14
N GLY A 127 11.37 -13.31 27.23
CA GLY A 127 10.64 -13.11 28.48
C GLY A 127 10.39 -14.40 29.27
N THR A 128 10.58 -14.31 30.59
CA THR A 128 10.20 -15.35 31.57
C THR A 128 8.85 -15.06 32.24
N LYS A 129 8.13 -14.02 31.80
CA LYS A 129 6.83 -13.65 32.36
C LYS A 129 5.73 -14.53 31.82
N GLU A 130 4.85 -14.99 32.70
CA GLU A 130 3.58 -15.60 32.30
C GLU A 130 2.80 -14.63 31.38
N PRO A 131 2.17 -15.14 30.32
CA PRO A 131 1.36 -14.30 29.45
C PRO A 131 0.22 -13.63 30.22
N GLU A 132 0.06 -12.33 30.07
CA GLU A 132 -1.05 -11.57 30.69
C GLU A 132 -2.41 -11.93 30.05
N CYS A 133 -2.40 -12.43 28.82
CA CYS A 133 -3.61 -12.89 28.14
C CYS A 133 -3.30 -14.12 27.27
N ARG A 134 -4.31 -14.97 27.06
CA ARG A 134 -4.19 -16.18 26.23
C ARG A 134 -4.18 -15.87 24.74
N ILE A 135 -4.91 -14.85 24.35
CA ILE A 135 -5.04 -14.39 22.97
C ILE A 135 -4.99 -12.86 22.98
N LEU A 136 -4.09 -12.29 22.19
CA LEU A 136 -4.02 -10.85 21.92
C LEU A 136 -4.47 -10.60 20.49
N PHE A 137 -5.48 -9.73 20.32
CA PHE A 137 -5.90 -9.22 19.02
C PHE A 137 -5.54 -7.72 18.94
N PRO A 138 -4.34 -7.37 18.42
CA PRO A 138 -3.96 -5.99 18.23
C PRO A 138 -4.69 -5.42 17.01
N GLY A 139 -5.40 -4.33 17.19
CA GLY A 139 -6.14 -3.68 16.10
C GLY A 139 -6.59 -2.28 16.49
N THR A 140 -6.90 -1.47 15.49
CA THR A 140 -7.55 -0.19 15.69
C THR A 140 -9.04 -0.45 15.97
N TYR A 141 -9.54 0.12 17.05
CA TYR A 141 -10.97 0.11 17.34
C TYR A 141 -11.59 1.45 16.90
N ASP A 142 -12.38 1.39 15.86
CA ASP A 142 -13.21 2.51 15.44
C ASP A 142 -14.62 2.37 16.01
N ARG A 143 -15.10 3.45 16.64
CA ARG A 143 -16.46 3.46 17.20
C ARG A 143 -17.46 3.43 16.04
N PRO A 144 -18.40 2.47 16.02
CA PRO A 144 -19.43 2.39 14.97
C PRO A 144 -20.21 3.69 14.81
N ASP A 145 -20.50 4.39 15.92
CA ASP A 145 -21.24 5.65 15.92
C ASP A 145 -20.59 6.72 15.05
N ALA A 146 -19.26 6.80 15.04
CA ALA A 146 -18.52 7.78 14.23
C ALA A 146 -18.68 7.50 12.72
N VAL A 147 -18.72 6.23 12.34
CA VAL A 147 -18.94 5.82 10.94
C VAL A 147 -20.38 6.10 10.54
N TYR A 148 -21.35 5.79 11.39
CA TYR A 148 -22.78 6.09 11.12
C TYR A 148 -23.03 7.59 10.98
N GLN A 149 -22.37 8.44 11.77
CA GLN A 149 -22.45 9.89 11.61
C GLN A 149 -21.97 10.38 10.24
N ILE A 150 -20.94 9.76 9.68
CA ILE A 150 -20.46 10.09 8.31
C ILE A 150 -21.55 9.79 7.29
N VAL A 151 -22.21 8.63 7.42
CA VAL A 151 -23.30 8.22 6.53
C VAL A 151 -24.54 9.12 6.67
N GLU A 152 -24.90 9.48 7.91
CA GLU A 152 -26.03 10.39 8.18
C GLU A 152 -25.83 11.80 7.63
N ASN A 153 -24.58 12.29 7.66
CA ASN A 153 -24.21 13.62 7.17
C ASN A 153 -23.82 13.64 5.69
N ALA A 154 -23.80 12.50 5.02
CA ALA A 154 -23.48 12.43 3.60
C ALA A 154 -24.57 13.10 2.74
N PRO A 155 -24.20 13.90 1.72
CA PRO A 155 -25.19 14.55 0.85
C PRO A 155 -25.99 13.51 0.04
N GLU A 156 -27.25 13.83 -0.28
CA GLU A 156 -28.05 13.00 -1.16
C GLU A 156 -27.54 13.08 -2.63
N PRO A 157 -27.57 11.98 -3.40
CA PRO A 157 -28.11 10.66 -3.07
C PRO A 157 -27.13 9.71 -2.36
N LEU A 158 -25.92 10.17 -2.04
CA LEU A 158 -24.86 9.33 -1.48
C LEU A 158 -25.24 8.73 -0.11
N GLY A 159 -25.84 9.54 0.76
CA GLY A 159 -26.29 9.10 2.08
C GLY A 159 -27.28 7.92 2.00
N SER A 160 -28.28 8.04 1.13
CA SER A 160 -29.26 6.97 0.90
C SER A 160 -28.63 5.70 0.33
N MET A 161 -27.70 5.82 -0.63
CA MET A 161 -26.98 4.68 -1.20
C MET A 161 -26.12 3.96 -0.16
N MET A 162 -25.42 4.71 0.70
CA MET A 162 -24.59 4.14 1.76
C MET A 162 -25.44 3.38 2.78
N LYS A 163 -26.58 3.92 3.18
CA LYS A 163 -27.53 3.24 4.09
C LYS A 163 -28.05 1.93 3.50
N ASP A 164 -28.50 1.95 2.26
CA ASP A 164 -28.97 0.75 1.55
C ASP A 164 -27.86 -0.33 1.47
N LEU A 165 -26.62 0.04 1.17
CA LEU A 165 -25.50 -0.89 1.15
C LEU A 165 -25.22 -1.51 2.52
N ILE A 166 -25.26 -0.70 3.59
CA ILE A 166 -25.06 -1.17 4.96
C ILE A 166 -26.18 -2.15 5.34
N GLU A 167 -27.42 -1.80 5.09
CA GLU A 167 -28.58 -2.66 5.40
C GLU A 167 -28.51 -3.99 4.66
N ARG A 168 -28.18 -3.98 3.37
CA ARG A 168 -27.98 -5.22 2.59
C ARG A 168 -26.85 -6.08 3.16
N ARG A 169 -25.74 -5.45 3.54
CA ARG A 169 -24.60 -6.19 4.11
C ARG A 169 -24.89 -6.78 5.49
N LEU A 170 -25.68 -6.10 6.31
CA LEU A 170 -26.13 -6.60 7.60
C LEU A 170 -27.16 -7.74 7.46
N ALA A 171 -27.98 -7.70 6.40
CA ALA A 171 -28.96 -8.76 6.11
C ALA A 171 -28.31 -10.04 5.53
N ASP A 172 -27.21 -9.89 4.79
CA ASP A 172 -26.44 -10.99 4.19
C ASP A 172 -24.93 -10.79 4.44
N PRO A 173 -24.42 -11.25 5.58
CA PRO A 173 -23.04 -11.03 6.00
C PRO A 173 -22.00 -11.93 5.30
N THR A 174 -22.39 -12.79 4.35
CA THR A 174 -21.48 -13.72 3.64
C THR A 174 -20.69 -13.08 2.52
#